data_3af8401cfe51b09e616b6d5d1a211e00
#
_entry.id   3af8401cfe51b09e616b6d5d1a211e00
#
_cell.length_a   1.000
_cell.length_b   1.000
_cell.length_c   1.000
_cell.angle_alpha   90.00
_cell.angle_beta   90.00
_cell.angle_gamma   90.00
#
_symmetry.space_group_name_H-M   'P 1'
#
loop_
_entity.id
_entity.type
_entity.pdbx_description
1 polymer ?
#
loop_
_entity_poly.entity_id
_entity_poly.type
_entity_poly.pdbx_seq_one_letter_code
_entity_poly.pdbx_strand_id
1 'polypeptide(L)'
;MKKCLVLGAGGFIGSHMVKRLKSEGAWVRGVDLKYPDFSTSFADEFVTGDLRDVNFVKKVIEYKGEQGNFYNSVPNYLIETFDEIYQFAADMGGAGYIFTGEHDAEIMHNSASINLNLLEEVRKLNESYGTKWNSRPLENRNTTKIFYSSSACMYPEHNQLDPNNPDCREISAYPANPDSEYGWEKLFSERLYLSYHRNYGIPVRIARYHNIYGPEGTWYGGREKAPA
;
A
#
# COMPACT_ATOMS: atom_id res chain seq x y z
N MET A 1 -1.68 21.53 -6.40
CA MET A 1 -2.30 20.72 -5.34
C MET A 1 -1.68 19.33 -5.43
N LYS A 2 -1.25 18.75 -4.30
CA LYS A 2 -0.67 17.40 -4.22
C LYS A 2 -1.77 16.36 -4.50
N LYS A 3 -1.45 15.33 -5.30
CA LYS A 3 -2.37 14.26 -5.69
C LYS A 3 -1.93 12.97 -5.03
N CYS A 4 -2.78 12.38 -4.23
CA CYS A 4 -2.49 11.17 -3.45
C CYS A 4 -3.45 10.04 -3.80
N LEU A 5 -2.91 8.84 -3.92
CA LEU A 5 -3.66 7.59 -4.05
C LEU A 5 -3.50 6.78 -2.77
N VAL A 6 -4.61 6.38 -2.15
CA VAL A 6 -4.62 5.54 -0.96
C VAL A 6 -5.28 4.20 -1.30
N LEU A 7 -4.47 3.14 -1.32
CA LEU A 7 -4.90 1.76 -1.53
C LEU A 7 -5.13 1.10 -0.17
N GLY A 8 -6.28 0.46 0.02
CA GLY A 8 -6.75 0.02 1.34
C GLY A 8 -7.47 1.13 2.10
N ALA A 9 -8.08 2.10 1.38
CA ALA A 9 -8.72 3.29 1.95
C ALA A 9 -10.01 3.00 2.73
N GLY A 10 -10.63 1.85 2.54
CA GLY A 10 -11.77 1.36 3.30
C GLY A 10 -11.39 0.71 4.63
N GLY A 11 -10.10 0.35 4.82
CA GLY A 11 -9.58 -0.19 6.05
C GLY A 11 -9.26 0.88 7.10
N PHE A 12 -8.99 0.42 8.33
CA PHE A 12 -8.70 1.27 9.48
C PHE A 12 -7.59 2.31 9.22
N ILE A 13 -6.38 1.85 8.85
CA ILE A 13 -5.24 2.75 8.63
C ILE A 13 -5.46 3.64 7.41
N GLY A 14 -5.97 3.06 6.32
CA GLY A 14 -6.20 3.79 5.07
C GLY A 14 -7.22 4.92 5.21
N SER A 15 -8.33 4.69 5.94
CA SER A 15 -9.33 5.73 6.19
C SER A 15 -8.77 6.91 6.98
N HIS A 16 -7.94 6.65 8.00
CA HIS A 16 -7.25 7.70 8.75
C HIS A 16 -6.22 8.44 7.90
N MET A 17 -5.51 7.73 7.01
CA MET A 17 -4.59 8.38 6.06
C MET A 17 -5.33 9.31 5.10
N VAL A 18 -6.48 8.89 4.57
CA VAL A 18 -7.34 9.76 3.74
C VAL A 18 -7.71 11.04 4.50
N LYS A 19 -8.19 10.92 5.75
CA LYS A 19 -8.53 12.07 6.61
C LYS A 19 -7.33 13.01 6.77
N ARG A 20 -6.15 12.47 7.04
CA ARG A 20 -4.91 13.23 7.22
C ARG A 20 -4.50 13.98 5.95
N LEU A 21 -4.44 13.31 4.82
CA LEU A 21 -4.06 13.91 3.54
C LEU A 21 -5.04 15.01 3.11
N LYS A 22 -6.34 14.81 3.35
CA LYS A 22 -7.34 15.85 3.11
C LYS A 22 -7.14 17.08 4.00
N SER A 23 -6.79 16.88 5.28
CA SER A 23 -6.49 18.00 6.19
C SER A 23 -5.25 18.79 5.80
N GLU A 24 -4.34 18.18 5.04
CA GLU A 24 -3.14 18.80 4.46
C GLU A 24 -3.40 19.46 3.08
N GLY A 25 -4.65 19.43 2.59
CA GLY A 25 -5.05 20.06 1.34
C GLY A 25 -4.73 19.24 0.07
N ALA A 26 -4.45 17.94 0.21
CA ALA A 26 -4.26 17.06 -0.95
C ALA A 26 -5.58 16.72 -1.65
N TRP A 27 -5.51 16.48 -2.95
CA TRP A 27 -6.54 15.73 -3.67
C TRP A 27 -6.29 14.23 -3.48
N VAL A 28 -7.31 13.50 -3.04
CA VAL A 28 -7.15 12.10 -2.63
C VAL A 28 -8.12 11.19 -3.38
N ARG A 29 -7.57 10.16 -4.06
CA ARG A 29 -8.34 8.99 -4.47
C ARG A 29 -8.16 7.88 -3.44
N GLY A 30 -9.25 7.39 -2.88
CA GLY A 30 -9.30 6.19 -2.04
C GLY A 30 -9.71 4.98 -2.88
N VAL A 31 -9.07 3.84 -2.65
CA VAL A 31 -9.37 2.56 -3.33
C VAL A 31 -9.43 1.44 -2.32
N ASP A 32 -10.48 0.62 -2.39
CA ASP A 32 -10.64 -0.59 -1.58
C ASP A 32 -11.68 -1.52 -2.20
N LEU A 33 -11.82 -2.73 -1.67
CA LEU A 33 -12.92 -3.64 -1.99
C LEU A 33 -14.27 -3.12 -1.46
N LYS A 34 -14.25 -2.29 -0.41
CA LYS A 34 -15.43 -1.76 0.28
C LYS A 34 -15.19 -0.34 0.80
N TYR A 35 -16.26 0.36 1.11
CA TYR A 35 -16.19 1.62 1.86
C TYR A 35 -15.78 1.38 3.32
N PRO A 36 -15.27 2.40 4.04
CA PRO A 36 -15.01 2.31 5.48
C PRO A 36 -16.27 1.93 6.25
N ASP A 37 -16.12 1.01 7.23
CA ASP A 37 -17.27 0.51 8.00
C ASP A 37 -17.80 1.50 9.03
N PHE A 38 -16.95 2.38 9.57
CA PHE A 38 -17.27 3.21 10.74
C PHE A 38 -17.41 4.70 10.43
N SER A 39 -17.06 5.15 9.23
CA SER A 39 -17.16 6.56 8.84
C SER A 39 -17.32 6.70 7.34
N THR A 40 -17.86 7.85 6.92
CA THR A 40 -17.85 8.22 5.49
C THR A 40 -16.42 8.55 5.05
N SER A 41 -16.05 8.11 3.85
CA SER A 41 -14.75 8.47 3.28
C SER A 41 -14.66 9.97 2.98
N PHE A 42 -13.54 10.58 3.30
CA PHE A 42 -13.23 11.98 2.98
C PHE A 42 -12.47 12.13 1.65
N ALA A 43 -12.24 11.04 0.92
CA ALA A 43 -11.58 11.10 -0.38
C ALA A 43 -12.39 11.94 -1.38
N ASP A 44 -11.71 12.68 -2.26
CA ASP A 44 -12.35 13.40 -3.36
C ASP A 44 -13.00 12.44 -4.36
N GLU A 45 -12.35 11.27 -4.52
CA GLU A 45 -12.90 10.17 -5.32
C GLU A 45 -12.65 8.85 -4.57
N PHE A 46 -13.68 8.04 -4.42
CA PHE A 46 -13.56 6.70 -3.85
C PHE A 46 -13.98 5.66 -4.89
N VAL A 47 -13.09 4.71 -5.16
CA VAL A 47 -13.28 3.68 -6.17
C VAL A 47 -13.24 2.31 -5.52
N THR A 48 -14.31 1.53 -5.70
CA THR A 48 -14.34 0.14 -5.23
C THR A 48 -13.88 -0.81 -6.31
N GLY A 49 -12.99 -1.74 -5.95
CA GLY A 49 -12.50 -2.77 -6.87
C GLY A 49 -11.34 -3.57 -6.30
N ASP A 50 -10.94 -4.58 -7.06
CA ASP A 50 -9.95 -5.57 -6.64
C ASP A 50 -8.57 -5.25 -7.23
N LEU A 51 -7.61 -4.97 -6.35
CA LEU A 51 -6.22 -4.68 -6.75
C LEU A 51 -5.43 -5.93 -7.21
N ARG A 52 -6.02 -7.12 -7.10
CA ARG A 52 -5.48 -8.33 -7.72
C ARG A 52 -5.76 -8.39 -9.22
N ASP A 53 -6.74 -7.59 -9.70
CA ASP A 53 -6.96 -7.41 -11.14
C ASP A 53 -6.00 -6.33 -11.68
N VAL A 54 -5.05 -6.76 -12.51
CA VAL A 54 -4.06 -5.88 -13.14
C VAL A 54 -4.71 -4.78 -14.00
N ASN A 55 -5.84 -5.06 -14.66
CA ASN A 55 -6.53 -4.07 -15.48
C ASN A 55 -7.19 -2.99 -14.61
N PHE A 56 -7.66 -3.37 -13.42
CA PHE A 56 -8.17 -2.42 -12.45
C PHE A 56 -7.03 -1.55 -11.90
N VAL A 57 -5.90 -2.15 -11.50
CA VAL A 57 -4.72 -1.40 -11.01
C VAL A 57 -4.25 -0.41 -12.05
N LYS A 58 -4.10 -0.83 -13.32
CA LYS A 58 -3.70 0.05 -14.43
C LYS A 58 -4.56 1.31 -14.51
N LYS A 59 -5.88 1.17 -14.38
CA LYS A 59 -6.82 2.29 -14.45
C LYS A 59 -6.77 3.19 -13.21
N VAL A 60 -6.60 2.57 -12.03
CA VAL A 60 -6.72 3.29 -10.76
C VAL A 60 -5.52 4.15 -10.43
N ILE A 61 -4.33 3.81 -10.97
CA ILE A 61 -3.10 4.61 -10.81
C ILE A 61 -3.02 5.80 -11.78
N GLU A 62 -3.92 5.90 -12.76
CA GLU A 62 -4.00 7.02 -13.68
C GLU A 62 -4.77 8.20 -13.06
N TYR A 63 -4.17 9.38 -13.01
CA TYR A 63 -4.86 10.61 -12.68
C TYR A 63 -5.29 11.33 -13.96
N LYS A 64 -6.57 11.62 -14.12
CA LYS A 64 -7.15 12.13 -15.35
C LYS A 64 -7.50 13.64 -15.30
N GLY A 65 -6.94 14.35 -14.32
CA GLY A 65 -7.23 15.76 -14.12
C GLY A 65 -8.61 16.02 -13.49
N GLU A 66 -8.94 17.28 -13.30
CA GLU A 66 -10.22 17.69 -12.68
C GLU A 66 -11.44 17.40 -13.57
N GLN A 67 -11.25 17.30 -14.89
CA GLN A 67 -12.31 17.02 -15.86
C GLN A 67 -12.51 15.52 -16.13
N GLY A 68 -11.61 14.66 -15.63
CA GLY A 68 -11.67 13.22 -15.80
C GLY A 68 -11.64 12.49 -14.46
N ASN A 69 -12.61 11.64 -14.21
CA ASN A 69 -12.63 10.72 -13.07
C ASN A 69 -12.28 9.30 -13.53
N PHE A 70 -12.22 8.36 -12.58
CA PHE A 70 -11.94 6.95 -12.86
C PHE A 70 -12.81 6.36 -13.98
N TYR A 71 -14.07 6.75 -14.07
CA TYR A 71 -15.06 6.20 -15.00
C TYR A 71 -15.00 6.82 -16.41
N ASN A 72 -14.38 7.99 -16.56
CA ASN A 72 -14.33 8.70 -17.83
C ASN A 72 -13.10 8.33 -18.64
N SER A 73 -13.25 8.20 -19.96
CA SER A 73 -12.13 8.12 -20.89
C SER A 73 -11.62 9.53 -21.21
N VAL A 74 -10.30 9.70 -21.10
CA VAL A 74 -9.63 10.93 -21.52
C VAL A 74 -8.49 10.59 -22.48
N PRO A 75 -8.11 11.49 -23.39
CA PRO A 75 -6.94 11.29 -24.24
C PRO A 75 -5.67 11.04 -23.41
N ASN A 76 -4.82 10.12 -23.84
CA ASN A 76 -3.62 9.70 -23.11
C ASN A 76 -2.68 10.85 -22.72
N TYR A 77 -2.67 11.94 -23.48
CA TYR A 77 -1.83 13.10 -23.17
C TYR A 77 -2.32 13.92 -21.96
N LEU A 78 -3.55 13.66 -21.49
CA LEU A 78 -4.13 14.27 -20.28
C LEU A 78 -4.00 13.38 -19.05
N ILE A 79 -3.49 12.15 -19.21
CA ILE A 79 -3.25 11.26 -18.07
C ILE A 79 -1.97 11.72 -17.36
N GLU A 80 -2.05 11.87 -16.06
CA GLU A 80 -0.94 12.19 -15.18
C GLU A 80 -0.74 11.09 -14.15
N THR A 81 0.36 11.17 -13.42
CA THR A 81 0.64 10.27 -12.28
C THR A 81 0.22 10.92 -10.97
N PHE A 82 -0.04 10.11 -9.96
CA PHE A 82 -0.11 10.59 -8.58
C PHE A 82 1.28 11.02 -8.08
N ASP A 83 1.33 12.03 -7.24
CA ASP A 83 2.57 12.44 -6.58
C ASP A 83 3.00 11.38 -5.55
N GLU A 84 2.02 10.81 -4.84
CA GLU A 84 2.25 9.80 -3.81
C GLU A 84 1.17 8.71 -3.83
N ILE A 85 1.61 7.46 -3.64
CA ILE A 85 0.77 6.29 -3.44
C ILE A 85 1.05 5.74 -2.03
N TYR A 86 0.00 5.57 -1.25
CA TYR A 86 0.01 4.96 0.07
C TYR A 86 -0.58 3.57 -0.02
N GLN A 87 0.27 2.55 0.07
CA GLN A 87 -0.14 1.15 -0.09
C GLN A 87 -0.36 0.50 1.28
N PHE A 88 -1.63 0.39 1.67
CA PHE A 88 -2.11 -0.29 2.87
C PHE A 88 -2.94 -1.54 2.56
N ALA A 89 -3.31 -1.74 1.29
CA ALA A 89 -4.12 -2.88 0.90
C ALA A 89 -3.34 -4.19 1.07
N ALA A 90 -3.92 -5.12 1.81
CA ALA A 90 -3.38 -6.44 2.03
C ALA A 90 -4.51 -7.39 2.45
N ASP A 91 -4.32 -8.67 2.23
CA ASP A 91 -5.14 -9.68 2.89
C ASP A 91 -4.57 -9.93 4.27
N MET A 92 -5.28 -9.46 5.29
CA MET A 92 -4.81 -9.51 6.66
C MET A 92 -5.94 -9.49 7.68
N GLY A 93 -5.61 -9.88 8.89
CA GLY A 93 -6.49 -9.82 10.06
C GLY A 93 -5.68 -9.66 11.33
N GLY A 94 -6.28 -9.92 12.47
CA GLY A 94 -5.60 -10.07 13.76
C GLY A 94 -4.91 -11.43 13.89
N ALA A 95 -4.36 -11.71 15.08
CA ALA A 95 -3.64 -12.96 15.37
C ALA A 95 -4.45 -14.22 15.07
N GLY A 96 -5.75 -14.19 15.36
CA GLY A 96 -6.68 -15.32 15.06
C GLY A 96 -6.91 -15.56 13.56
N TYR A 97 -6.45 -14.70 12.68
CA TYR A 97 -6.51 -14.89 11.23
C TYR A 97 -5.15 -15.27 10.65
N ILE A 98 -4.07 -14.63 11.10
CA ILE A 98 -2.74 -14.75 10.47
C ILE A 98 -1.88 -15.88 11.06
N PHE A 99 -2.21 -16.45 12.23
CA PHE A 99 -1.41 -17.48 12.89
C PHE A 99 -2.10 -18.85 12.96
N THR A 100 -3.27 -19.03 12.36
CA THR A 100 -3.99 -20.33 12.38
C THR A 100 -3.46 -21.32 11.35
N GLY A 101 -2.78 -20.84 10.31
CA GLY A 101 -2.40 -21.63 9.14
C GLY A 101 -3.53 -21.88 8.14
N GLU A 102 -4.76 -21.53 8.47
CA GLU A 102 -5.93 -21.79 7.63
C GLU A 102 -6.02 -20.88 6.40
N HIS A 103 -5.36 -19.70 6.48
CA HIS A 103 -5.43 -18.64 5.45
C HIS A 103 -4.07 -18.32 4.81
N ASP A 104 -3.04 -19.10 5.06
CA ASP A 104 -1.67 -18.80 4.62
C ASP A 104 -1.56 -18.62 3.11
N ALA A 105 -2.14 -19.53 2.34
CA ALA A 105 -2.08 -19.45 0.88
C ALA A 105 -2.79 -18.21 0.34
N GLU A 106 -3.94 -17.85 0.90
CA GLU A 106 -4.70 -16.66 0.50
C GLU A 106 -3.97 -15.38 0.87
N ILE A 107 -3.43 -15.31 2.09
CA ILE A 107 -2.66 -14.17 2.58
C ILE A 107 -1.45 -13.90 1.66
N MET A 108 -0.66 -14.93 1.39
CA MET A 108 0.51 -14.81 0.52
C MET A 108 0.12 -14.46 -0.91
N HIS A 109 -0.81 -15.21 -1.51
CA HIS A 109 -1.25 -14.98 -2.88
C HIS A 109 -1.86 -13.60 -3.08
N ASN A 110 -2.81 -13.22 -2.24
CA ASN A 110 -3.56 -11.99 -2.41
C ASN A 110 -2.67 -10.76 -2.18
N SER A 111 -1.90 -10.73 -1.11
CA SER A 111 -1.05 -9.59 -0.79
C SER A 111 0.12 -9.44 -1.77
N ALA A 112 0.76 -10.55 -2.16
CA ALA A 112 1.81 -10.52 -3.17
C ALA A 112 1.27 -10.05 -4.54
N SER A 113 0.10 -10.55 -4.96
CA SER A 113 -0.53 -10.14 -6.24
C SER A 113 -0.82 -8.65 -6.28
N ILE A 114 -1.34 -8.06 -5.21
CA ILE A 114 -1.58 -6.61 -5.10
C ILE A 114 -0.26 -5.84 -5.32
N ASN A 115 0.81 -6.23 -4.60
CA ASN A 115 2.08 -5.53 -4.64
C ASN A 115 2.81 -5.69 -5.99
N LEU A 116 2.75 -6.89 -6.58
CA LEU A 116 3.29 -7.15 -7.93
C LEU A 116 2.60 -6.32 -9.00
N ASN A 117 1.27 -6.31 -9.01
CA ASN A 117 0.49 -5.54 -9.96
C ASN A 117 0.76 -4.04 -9.83
N LEU A 118 0.74 -3.52 -8.60
CA LEU A 118 0.97 -2.10 -8.35
C LEU A 118 2.34 -1.66 -8.88
N LEU A 119 3.40 -2.33 -8.48
CA LEU A 119 4.76 -1.96 -8.85
C LEU A 119 5.00 -2.02 -10.35
N GLU A 120 4.51 -3.07 -11.01
CA GLU A 120 4.70 -3.26 -12.44
C GLU A 120 3.92 -2.20 -13.24
N GLU A 121 2.68 -1.88 -12.85
CA GLU A 121 1.90 -0.88 -13.56
C GLU A 121 2.43 0.55 -13.30
N VAL A 122 2.90 0.86 -12.08
CA VAL A 122 3.57 2.15 -11.80
C VAL A 122 4.88 2.27 -12.62
N ARG A 123 5.66 1.20 -12.73
CA ARG A 123 6.86 1.17 -13.58
C ARG A 123 6.52 1.49 -15.02
N LYS A 124 5.55 0.78 -15.62
CA LYS A 124 5.08 1.01 -17.00
C LYS A 124 4.58 2.44 -17.20
N LEU A 125 3.80 2.94 -16.24
CA LEU A 125 3.29 4.30 -16.29
C LEU A 125 4.44 5.31 -16.29
N ASN A 126 5.41 5.19 -15.40
CA ASN A 126 6.58 6.06 -15.34
C ASN A 126 7.42 6.00 -16.63
N GLU A 127 7.59 4.82 -17.24
CA GLU A 127 8.30 4.67 -18.52
C GLU A 127 7.55 5.31 -19.68
N SER A 128 6.24 5.14 -19.77
CA SER A 128 5.42 5.72 -20.85
C SER A 128 5.43 7.23 -20.85
N TYR A 129 5.52 7.85 -19.70
CA TYR A 129 5.68 9.31 -19.56
C TYR A 129 7.15 9.74 -19.61
N GLY A 130 8.09 8.88 -19.25
CA GLY A 130 9.54 9.12 -19.31
C GLY A 130 10.06 9.31 -20.73
N THR A 131 9.49 8.65 -21.73
CA THR A 131 9.89 8.81 -23.15
C THR A 131 9.57 10.19 -23.71
N LYS A 132 8.56 10.88 -23.20
CA LYS A 132 8.28 12.29 -23.50
C LYS A 132 9.16 13.25 -22.66
N TRP A 133 9.84 12.73 -21.63
CA TRP A 133 10.57 13.48 -20.62
C TRP A 133 12.08 13.20 -20.62
N ASN A 134 12.60 12.42 -21.58
CA ASN A 134 14.04 12.08 -21.69
C ASN A 134 14.96 13.30 -21.85
N SER A 135 14.41 14.52 -21.96
CA SER A 135 15.16 15.78 -21.94
C SER A 135 15.30 16.40 -20.55
N ARG A 136 14.70 15.82 -19.49
CA ARG A 136 14.83 16.37 -18.12
C ARG A 136 15.77 15.52 -17.27
N PRO A 137 16.68 16.13 -16.49
CA PRO A 137 17.49 15.41 -15.51
C PRO A 137 16.63 14.55 -14.58
N LEU A 138 17.17 13.41 -14.12
CA LEU A 138 16.47 12.46 -13.20
C LEU A 138 15.90 13.15 -11.95
N GLU A 139 16.59 14.16 -11.45
CA GLU A 139 16.21 15.00 -10.31
C GLU A 139 14.95 15.85 -10.52
N ASN A 140 14.56 16.08 -11.78
CA ASN A 140 13.39 16.87 -12.18
C ASN A 140 12.24 16.02 -12.73
N ARG A 141 12.30 14.69 -12.59
CA ARG A 141 11.22 13.80 -12.98
C ARG A 141 10.23 13.72 -11.81
N ASN A 142 8.99 14.11 -12.03
CA ASN A 142 7.89 13.84 -11.10
C ASN A 142 7.62 12.32 -11.11
N THR A 143 8.43 11.56 -10.37
CA THR A 143 8.22 10.14 -10.19
C THR A 143 7.27 9.94 -9.01
N THR A 144 6.24 9.14 -9.22
CA THR A 144 5.33 8.72 -8.14
C THR A 144 6.13 8.11 -6.99
N LYS A 145 5.96 8.65 -5.79
CA LYS A 145 6.54 8.09 -4.56
C LYS A 145 5.60 7.05 -3.98
N ILE A 146 6.13 5.94 -3.50
CA ILE A 146 5.31 4.90 -2.90
C ILE A 146 5.69 4.75 -1.42
N PHE A 147 4.68 4.82 -0.56
CA PHE A 147 4.75 4.39 0.82
C PHE A 147 4.18 2.98 0.93
N TYR A 148 4.92 2.04 1.50
CA TYR A 148 4.48 0.68 1.75
C TYR A 148 4.40 0.37 3.24
N SER A 149 3.26 -0.15 3.68
CA SER A 149 3.05 -0.64 5.04
C SER A 149 3.52 -2.09 5.17
N SER A 150 4.69 -2.28 5.75
CA SER A 150 5.19 -3.57 6.21
C SER A 150 4.72 -3.85 7.65
N SER A 151 5.22 -4.89 8.27
CA SER A 151 4.82 -5.34 9.60
C SER A 151 6.02 -5.78 10.44
N ALA A 152 5.90 -5.67 11.75
CA ALA A 152 6.85 -6.28 12.70
C ALA A 152 6.89 -7.82 12.61
N CYS A 153 5.83 -8.46 12.10
CA CYS A 153 5.82 -9.91 11.85
C CYS A 153 6.88 -10.38 10.85
N MET A 154 7.52 -9.44 10.12
CA MET A 154 8.63 -9.80 9.23
C MET A 154 9.96 -10.01 9.97
N TYR A 155 10.09 -9.56 11.22
CA TYR A 155 11.29 -9.81 12.01
C TYR A 155 11.40 -11.28 12.40
N PRO A 156 12.63 -11.80 12.57
CA PRO A 156 12.85 -13.15 13.07
C PRO A 156 12.12 -13.37 14.41
N GLU A 157 11.48 -14.50 14.56
CA GLU A 157 10.75 -14.87 15.79
C GLU A 157 11.64 -14.68 17.05
N HIS A 158 12.89 -15.14 17.01
CA HIS A 158 13.80 -15.05 18.16
C HIS A 158 14.09 -13.63 18.62
N ASN A 159 13.90 -12.62 17.76
CA ASN A 159 14.03 -11.21 18.14
C ASN A 159 12.89 -10.70 19.03
N GLN A 160 11.80 -11.41 19.09
CA GLN A 160 10.56 -10.99 19.74
C GLN A 160 10.14 -11.90 20.91
N LEU A 161 10.90 -12.97 21.21
CA LEU A 161 10.59 -13.93 22.28
C LEU A 161 10.71 -13.34 23.68
N ASP A 162 11.63 -12.38 23.90
CA ASP A 162 11.73 -11.67 25.17
C ASP A 162 10.95 -10.34 25.10
N PRO A 163 9.76 -10.25 25.73
CA PRO A 163 8.96 -9.03 25.68
C PRO A 163 9.60 -7.84 26.39
N ASN A 164 10.61 -8.07 27.26
CA ASN A 164 11.33 -7.01 27.98
C ASN A 164 12.54 -6.51 27.19
N ASN A 165 12.99 -7.25 26.19
CA ASN A 165 14.16 -6.88 25.39
C ASN A 165 14.00 -7.31 23.92
N PRO A 166 12.95 -6.84 23.20
CA PRO A 166 12.77 -7.17 21.80
C PRO A 166 13.83 -6.48 20.94
N ASP A 167 14.38 -7.16 19.94
CA ASP A 167 15.26 -6.56 18.94
C ASP A 167 14.52 -6.37 17.61
N CYS A 168 13.83 -5.24 17.47
CA CYS A 168 13.12 -4.82 16.27
C CYS A 168 13.80 -3.63 15.55
N ARG A 169 15.13 -3.53 15.67
CA ARG A 169 15.90 -2.56 14.87
C ARG A 169 15.86 -2.96 13.38
N GLU A 170 15.92 -2.00 12.49
CA GLU A 170 15.83 -2.27 11.04
C GLU A 170 16.85 -3.32 10.56
N ILE A 171 18.08 -3.26 11.11
CA ILE A 171 19.17 -4.18 10.76
C ILE A 171 18.97 -5.61 11.28
N SER A 172 18.14 -5.82 12.32
CA SER A 172 17.93 -7.12 12.93
C SER A 172 16.94 -8.02 12.15
N ALA A 173 16.45 -7.55 11.01
CA ALA A 173 15.59 -8.33 10.13
C ALA A 173 16.29 -9.57 9.51
N TYR A 174 17.60 -9.64 9.61
CA TYR A 174 18.39 -10.72 9.04
C TYR A 174 19.37 -11.31 10.07
N PRO A 175 19.59 -12.67 10.03
CA PRO A 175 19.00 -13.63 9.10
C PRO A 175 17.48 -13.73 9.27
N ALA A 176 16.77 -13.85 8.14
CA ALA A 176 15.30 -13.85 8.13
C ALA A 176 14.75 -15.17 8.72
N ASN A 177 13.77 -15.04 9.60
CA ASN A 177 13.01 -16.16 10.17
C ASN A 177 11.66 -15.65 10.73
N PRO A 178 10.78 -15.05 9.89
CA PRO A 178 9.43 -14.69 10.31
C PRO A 178 8.66 -15.88 10.90
N ASP A 179 7.74 -15.56 11.81
CA ASP A 179 6.95 -16.55 12.55
C ASP A 179 5.70 -17.04 11.82
N SER A 180 5.40 -16.46 10.66
CA SER A 180 4.17 -16.72 9.90
C SER A 180 4.34 -16.45 8.41
N GLU A 181 3.49 -17.06 7.60
CA GLU A 181 3.45 -16.80 6.16
C GLU A 181 3.10 -15.33 5.85
N TYR A 182 2.32 -14.69 6.70
CA TYR A 182 2.11 -13.24 6.65
C TYR A 182 3.42 -12.46 6.82
N GLY A 183 4.26 -12.85 7.77
CA GLY A 183 5.59 -12.25 7.97
C GLY A 183 6.51 -12.45 6.78
N TRP A 184 6.51 -13.64 6.19
CA TRP A 184 7.27 -13.95 4.97
C TRP A 184 6.78 -13.15 3.76
N GLU A 185 5.47 -12.98 3.57
CA GLU A 185 4.92 -12.14 2.52
C GLU A 185 5.37 -10.68 2.69
N LYS A 186 5.29 -10.15 3.91
CA LYS A 186 5.72 -8.78 4.20
C LYS A 186 7.21 -8.57 3.90
N LEU A 187 8.06 -9.52 4.27
CA LEU A 187 9.48 -9.47 3.96
C LEU A 187 9.74 -9.57 2.45
N PHE A 188 9.06 -10.48 1.75
CA PHE A 188 9.12 -10.60 0.29
C PHE A 188 8.76 -9.27 -0.37
N SER A 189 7.65 -8.67 0.03
CA SER A 189 7.18 -7.40 -0.51
C SER A 189 8.15 -6.25 -0.23
N GLU A 190 8.75 -6.15 0.97
CA GLU A 190 9.82 -5.16 1.21
C GLU A 190 10.96 -5.29 0.20
N ARG A 191 11.43 -6.52 -0.02
CA ARG A 191 12.52 -6.78 -0.99
C ARG A 191 12.10 -6.45 -2.41
N LEU A 192 10.86 -6.72 -2.77
CA LEU A 192 10.28 -6.39 -4.07
C LEU A 192 10.28 -4.87 -4.28
N TYR A 193 9.74 -4.09 -3.34
CA TYR A 193 9.74 -2.61 -3.40
C TYR A 193 11.15 -2.04 -3.51
N LEU A 194 12.08 -2.52 -2.71
CA LEU A 194 13.49 -2.11 -2.76
C LEU A 194 14.17 -2.49 -4.08
N SER A 195 13.78 -3.60 -4.71
CA SER A 195 14.30 -3.99 -6.02
C SER A 195 13.80 -3.05 -7.12
N TYR A 196 12.52 -2.67 -7.10
CA TYR A 196 11.97 -1.68 -8.03
C TYR A 196 12.59 -0.30 -7.82
N HIS A 197 12.86 0.07 -6.57
CA HIS A 197 13.63 1.28 -6.29
C HIS A 197 15.03 1.26 -6.94
N ARG A 198 15.79 0.17 -6.73
CA ARG A 198 17.17 0.05 -7.27
C ARG A 198 17.20 0.00 -8.80
N ASN A 199 16.28 -0.76 -9.41
CA ASN A 199 16.33 -1.05 -10.83
C ASN A 199 15.65 0.02 -11.69
N TYR A 200 14.60 0.66 -11.17
CA TYR A 200 13.76 1.59 -11.93
C TYR A 200 13.67 2.99 -11.32
N GLY A 201 14.35 3.23 -10.20
CA GLY A 201 14.39 4.56 -9.55
C GLY A 201 13.07 5.01 -8.92
N ILE A 202 12.12 4.10 -8.69
CA ILE A 202 10.85 4.44 -8.02
C ILE A 202 11.16 4.80 -6.55
N PRO A 203 10.86 6.02 -6.08
CA PRO A 203 11.10 6.39 -4.70
C PRO A 203 10.17 5.62 -3.77
N VAL A 204 10.73 4.83 -2.85
CA VAL A 204 9.97 4.01 -1.89
C VAL A 204 10.30 4.42 -0.46
N ARG A 205 9.29 4.42 0.40
CA ARG A 205 9.41 4.47 1.86
C ARG A 205 8.66 3.29 2.44
N ILE A 206 9.28 2.58 3.36
CA ILE A 206 8.72 1.39 4.01
C ILE A 206 8.66 1.65 5.51
N ALA A 207 7.51 1.36 6.12
CA ALA A 207 7.36 1.39 7.57
C ALA A 207 6.92 0.01 8.06
N ARG A 208 7.64 -0.54 9.02
CA ARG A 208 7.31 -1.79 9.71
C ARG A 208 6.40 -1.46 10.89
N TYR A 209 5.10 -1.69 10.69
CA TYR A 209 4.12 -1.42 11.71
C TYR A 209 4.15 -2.49 12.80
N HIS A 210 4.20 -2.04 14.04
CA HIS A 210 3.83 -2.85 15.19
C HIS A 210 2.30 -2.83 15.36
N ASN A 211 1.79 -3.01 16.57
CA ASN A 211 0.36 -2.99 16.81
C ASN A 211 -0.20 -1.56 16.65
N ILE A 212 -0.92 -1.33 15.58
CA ILE A 212 -1.63 -0.08 15.33
C ILE A 212 -3.06 -0.22 15.86
N TYR A 213 -3.46 0.69 16.71
CA TYR A 213 -4.78 0.72 17.35
C TYR A 213 -5.32 2.14 17.41
N GLY A 214 -6.63 2.26 17.60
CA GLY A 214 -7.29 3.55 17.73
C GLY A 214 -8.77 3.50 17.33
N PRO A 215 -9.45 4.67 17.32
CA PRO A 215 -10.84 4.76 16.91
C PRO A 215 -11.06 4.20 15.49
N GLU A 216 -12.20 3.55 15.29
CA GLU A 216 -12.57 2.91 14.01
C GLU A 216 -11.71 1.67 13.66
N GLY A 217 -10.99 1.08 14.62
CA GLY A 217 -10.31 -0.20 14.44
C GLY A 217 -11.28 -1.36 14.34
N THR A 218 -10.92 -2.43 13.62
CA THR A 218 -11.76 -3.63 13.46
C THR A 218 -11.83 -4.41 14.75
N TRP A 219 -13.03 -4.57 15.31
CA TRP A 219 -13.30 -5.23 16.60
C TRP A 219 -14.30 -6.39 16.51
N TYR A 220 -14.76 -6.74 15.32
CA TYR A 220 -15.67 -7.86 15.05
C TYR A 220 -15.46 -8.44 13.64
N GLY A 221 -16.06 -9.61 13.35
CA GLY A 221 -16.11 -10.20 12.01
C GLY A 221 -14.99 -11.20 11.69
N GLY A 222 -14.31 -11.75 12.70
CA GLY A 222 -13.28 -12.79 12.53
C GLY A 222 -11.90 -12.29 12.10
N ARG A 223 -11.74 -10.96 11.98
CA ARG A 223 -10.46 -10.31 11.65
C ARG A 223 -10.06 -9.27 12.69
N GLU A 224 -10.59 -9.41 13.91
CA GLU A 224 -10.36 -8.49 15.02
C GLU A 224 -8.87 -8.35 15.32
N LYS A 225 -8.47 -7.11 15.57
CA LYS A 225 -7.12 -6.79 16.04
C LYS A 225 -7.18 -6.41 17.51
N ALA A 226 -6.38 -7.05 18.32
CA ALA A 226 -6.19 -6.62 19.70
C ALA A 226 -5.08 -5.56 19.75
N PRO A 227 -5.25 -4.45 20.46
CA PRO A 227 -6.50 -3.91 21.02
C PRO A 227 -7.23 -3.07 19.96
N ALA A 228 -8.49 -3.38 19.72
CA ALA A 228 -9.34 -2.59 18.83
C ALA A 228 -10.21 -1.63 19.66
#